data_515902de4d138b5702c998ee6ba86f4c
#
_entry.id   515902de4d138b5702c998ee6ba86f4c
#
_cell.length_a   1.000
_cell.length_b   1.000
_cell.length_c   1.000
_cell.angle_alpha   90.00
_cell.angle_beta   90.00
_cell.angle_gamma   90.00
#
_symmetry.space_group_name_H-M   'P 1'
#
loop_
_entity.id
_entity.type
_entity.pdbx_description
1 polymer ?
#
loop_
_entity_poly.entity_id
_entity_poly.type
_entity_poly.pdbx_seq_one_letter_code
_entity_poly.pdbx_strand_id
1 'polypeptide(L)'
;MKNYTKDELKKIYAARREKLFAFMKENKITAAVFEDTEGRRDLSVRYFTGHPSDALWICSSDGKNALVPWDENLAKERSVDVKIVPYNKYDRKNIEAVREVLKSFKKNDPRLKVEVSPATPYPLFLKYVDALQGWDVLCRENSVHDYVLSLRACKDEYEIECTKEAARVGDMIIEKIENGIDDGSIKTEMDVSLLIERELRLNGCERNGFDTLAAGSSRSFAIHAFPGYTSAPWPGKGLSILDFGVVFEGYTSDT
;
A
#
# COMPACT_ATOMS: atom_id res chain seq x y z
N MET A 1 -12.05 -10.56 13.17
CA MET A 1 -10.73 -10.96 12.65
C MET A 1 -9.93 -11.74 13.70
N LYS A 2 -9.12 -12.73 13.32
CA LYS A 2 -8.17 -13.42 14.20
C LYS A 2 -7.10 -12.45 14.70
N ASN A 3 -6.79 -12.49 16.00
CA ASN A 3 -5.68 -11.73 16.57
C ASN A 3 -4.36 -12.45 16.28
N TYR A 4 -3.58 -11.93 15.35
CA TYR A 4 -2.26 -12.48 15.01
C TYR A 4 -1.21 -12.01 16.00
N THR A 5 -0.42 -12.93 16.52
CA THR A 5 0.76 -12.61 17.33
C THR A 5 1.88 -12.06 16.48
N LYS A 6 2.84 -11.35 17.09
CA LYS A 6 4.04 -10.88 16.38
C LYS A 6 4.82 -12.01 15.70
N ASP A 7 4.87 -13.18 16.32
CA ASP A 7 5.58 -14.34 15.77
C ASP A 7 4.84 -14.96 14.57
N GLU A 8 3.51 -14.97 14.56
CA GLU A 8 2.73 -15.39 13.39
C GLU A 8 2.92 -14.41 12.24
N LEU A 9 2.83 -13.10 12.49
CA LEU A 9 3.10 -12.08 11.48
C LEU A 9 4.53 -12.20 10.93
N LYS A 10 5.53 -12.44 11.80
CA LYS A 10 6.91 -12.64 11.37
C LYS A 10 7.05 -13.79 10.36
N LYS A 11 6.37 -14.92 10.60
CA LYS A 11 6.38 -16.07 9.69
C LYS A 11 5.73 -15.73 8.33
N ILE A 12 4.59 -15.03 8.35
CA ILE A 12 3.88 -14.62 7.14
C ILE A 12 4.76 -13.70 6.29
N TYR A 13 5.30 -12.64 6.88
CA TYR A 13 6.15 -11.69 6.15
C TYR A 13 7.47 -12.32 5.69
N ALA A 14 8.05 -13.23 6.47
CA ALA A 14 9.23 -14.00 6.04
C ALA A 14 8.92 -14.85 4.80
N ALA A 15 7.81 -15.59 4.80
CA ALA A 15 7.42 -16.42 3.65
C ALA A 15 7.19 -15.60 2.37
N ARG A 16 6.62 -14.38 2.47
CA ARG A 16 6.50 -13.46 1.34
C ARG A 16 7.86 -13.06 0.78
N ARG A 17 8.79 -12.66 1.67
CA ARG A 17 10.15 -12.27 1.29
C ARG A 17 10.96 -13.42 0.68
N GLU A 18 10.83 -14.62 1.22
CA GLU A 18 11.50 -15.81 0.68
C GLU A 18 11.14 -16.09 -0.77
N LYS A 19 9.86 -15.97 -1.14
CA LYS A 19 9.42 -16.10 -2.54
C LYS A 19 10.10 -15.07 -3.44
N LEU A 20 10.16 -13.81 -3.00
CA LEU A 20 10.84 -12.75 -3.74
C LEU A 20 12.34 -13.02 -3.88
N PHE A 21 13.02 -13.40 -2.79
CA PHE A 21 14.46 -13.67 -2.81
C PHE A 21 14.81 -14.86 -3.70
N ALA A 22 13.97 -15.89 -3.72
CA ALA A 22 14.12 -17.03 -4.64
C ALA A 22 14.03 -16.60 -6.10
N PHE A 23 13.00 -15.81 -6.46
CA PHE A 23 12.84 -15.24 -7.80
C PHE A 23 14.05 -14.38 -8.21
N MET A 24 14.48 -13.46 -7.33
CA MET A 24 15.65 -12.61 -7.59
C MET A 24 16.92 -13.44 -7.82
N LYS A 25 17.12 -14.50 -7.04
CA LYS A 25 18.27 -15.40 -7.18
C LYS A 25 18.27 -16.15 -8.52
N GLU A 26 17.11 -16.69 -8.90
CA GLU A 26 16.92 -17.40 -10.18
C GLU A 26 17.18 -16.47 -11.37
N ASN A 27 16.72 -15.21 -11.30
CA ASN A 27 16.87 -14.20 -12.35
C ASN A 27 18.19 -13.40 -12.27
N LYS A 28 19.10 -13.79 -11.36
CA LYS A 28 20.41 -13.15 -11.18
C LYS A 28 20.31 -11.66 -10.87
N ILE A 29 19.28 -11.25 -10.12
CA ILE A 29 19.12 -9.89 -9.59
C ILE A 29 19.71 -9.89 -8.17
N THR A 30 20.69 -9.02 -7.94
CA THR A 30 21.41 -8.97 -6.65
C THR A 30 20.59 -8.22 -5.59
N ALA A 31 19.96 -7.12 -5.97
CA ALA A 31 19.17 -6.27 -5.06
C ALA A 31 17.95 -5.68 -5.77
N ALA A 32 16.96 -5.27 -4.98
CA ALA A 32 15.81 -4.51 -5.45
C ALA A 32 15.49 -3.37 -4.48
N VAL A 33 14.95 -2.27 -5.02
CA VAL A 33 14.56 -1.08 -4.30
C VAL A 33 13.07 -0.83 -4.52
N PHE A 34 12.31 -0.79 -3.43
CA PHE A 34 10.90 -0.43 -3.40
C PHE A 34 10.76 0.91 -2.69
N GLU A 35 10.08 1.84 -3.32
CA GLU A 35 10.01 3.22 -2.86
C GLU A 35 8.53 3.65 -2.74
N ASP A 36 8.02 3.68 -1.51
CA ASP A 36 6.71 4.21 -1.18
C ASP A 36 6.85 5.63 -0.64
N THR A 37 6.44 6.60 -1.43
CA THR A 37 6.52 8.03 -1.09
C THR A 37 5.19 8.72 -1.40
N GLU A 38 4.97 9.88 -0.82
CA GLU A 38 3.73 10.67 -1.00
C GLU A 38 3.37 10.89 -2.48
N GLY A 39 4.35 11.18 -3.31
CA GLY A 39 4.15 11.39 -4.75
C GLY A 39 4.13 10.11 -5.60
N ARG A 40 4.47 8.96 -5.02
CA ARG A 40 4.57 7.67 -5.73
C ARG A 40 4.41 6.51 -4.77
N ARG A 41 3.18 6.06 -4.59
CA ARG A 41 2.85 4.97 -3.68
C ARG A 41 3.26 3.60 -4.24
N ASP A 42 3.91 2.80 -3.40
CA ASP A 42 4.21 1.39 -3.66
C ASP A 42 3.81 0.53 -2.46
N LEU A 43 2.65 -0.07 -2.55
CA LEU A 43 2.10 -0.95 -1.51
C LEU A 43 2.97 -2.20 -1.25
N SER A 44 3.94 -2.49 -2.12
CA SER A 44 4.89 -3.59 -1.92
C SER A 44 5.76 -3.36 -0.69
N VAL A 45 6.07 -2.12 -0.33
CA VAL A 45 6.79 -1.80 0.91
C VAL A 45 6.00 -2.34 2.11
N ARG A 46 4.70 -2.03 2.20
CA ARG A 46 3.84 -2.53 3.28
C ARG A 46 3.68 -4.06 3.22
N TYR A 47 3.49 -4.62 2.03
CA TYR A 47 3.34 -6.06 1.81
C TYR A 47 4.51 -6.88 2.37
N PHE A 48 5.74 -6.39 2.27
CA PHE A 48 6.94 -7.07 2.75
C PHE A 48 7.38 -6.67 4.15
N THR A 49 6.96 -5.53 4.66
CA THR A 49 7.50 -4.97 5.91
C THR A 49 6.47 -4.70 6.99
N GLY A 50 5.19 -4.58 6.64
CA GLY A 50 4.13 -4.11 7.54
C GLY A 50 4.11 -2.60 7.76
N HIS A 51 5.14 -1.87 7.31
CA HIS A 51 5.18 -0.41 7.46
C HIS A 51 4.16 0.28 6.54
N PRO A 52 3.30 1.17 7.06
CA PRO A 52 2.11 1.62 6.32
C PRO A 52 2.42 2.53 5.13
N SER A 53 3.43 3.41 5.23
CA SER A 53 3.73 4.39 4.17
C SER A 53 5.06 5.13 4.41
N ASP A 54 5.51 5.87 3.40
CA ASP A 54 6.64 6.80 3.44
C ASP A 54 7.95 6.15 3.92
N ALA A 55 8.40 5.17 3.14
CA ALA A 55 9.65 4.46 3.37
C ALA A 55 10.27 3.93 2.08
N LEU A 56 11.57 3.67 2.14
CA LEU A 56 12.26 2.81 1.17
C LEU A 56 12.45 1.43 1.80
N TRP A 57 12.15 0.39 1.05
CA TRP A 57 12.57 -0.96 1.39
C TRP A 57 13.56 -1.47 0.37
N ILE A 58 14.74 -1.84 0.84
CA ILE A 58 15.85 -2.28 0.00
C ILE A 58 16.20 -3.70 0.43
N CYS A 59 16.22 -4.62 -0.52
CA CYS A 59 16.48 -6.02 -0.24
C CYS A 59 17.48 -6.63 -1.22
N SER A 60 18.08 -7.74 -0.82
CA SER A 60 18.99 -8.51 -1.66
C SER A 60 18.57 -9.98 -1.76
N SER A 61 18.97 -10.63 -2.83
CA SER A 61 18.64 -12.02 -3.12
C SER A 61 19.20 -13.03 -2.09
N ASP A 62 20.13 -12.60 -1.22
CA ASP A 62 20.67 -13.40 -0.12
C ASP A 62 19.94 -13.19 1.23
N GLY A 63 18.81 -12.48 1.20
CA GLY A 63 17.95 -12.29 2.37
C GLY A 63 18.22 -11.04 3.20
N LYS A 64 19.31 -10.29 2.95
CA LYS A 64 19.51 -9.01 3.62
C LYS A 64 18.45 -8.01 3.20
N ASN A 65 17.93 -7.26 4.15
CA ASN A 65 16.95 -6.22 3.84
C ASN A 65 17.04 -5.08 4.85
N ALA A 66 16.64 -3.89 4.43
CA ALA A 66 16.59 -2.70 5.27
C ALA A 66 15.39 -1.84 4.90
N LEU A 67 14.70 -1.35 5.91
CA LEU A 67 13.66 -0.34 5.80
C LEU A 67 14.26 1.01 6.19
N VAL A 68 14.10 2.01 5.34
CA VAL A 68 14.47 3.40 5.60
C VAL A 68 13.18 4.22 5.70
N PRO A 69 12.56 4.28 6.88
CA PRO A 69 11.30 4.96 7.08
C PRO A 69 11.53 6.45 7.35
N TRP A 70 10.56 7.27 6.98
CA TRP A 70 10.57 8.69 7.34
C TRP A 70 10.17 8.90 8.81
N ASP A 71 9.32 8.01 9.36
CA ASP A 71 9.01 7.93 10.78
C ASP A 71 9.60 6.65 11.40
N GLU A 72 10.68 6.82 12.16
CA GLU A 72 11.37 5.71 12.83
C GLU A 72 10.52 5.08 13.93
N ASN A 73 9.72 5.88 14.66
CA ASN A 73 8.92 5.38 15.77
C ASN A 73 7.76 4.53 15.25
N LEU A 74 7.08 5.00 14.21
CA LEU A 74 6.04 4.23 13.53
C LEU A 74 6.61 2.92 12.96
N ALA A 75 7.82 2.97 12.38
CA ALA A 75 8.46 1.77 11.86
C ALA A 75 8.79 0.74 12.96
N LYS A 76 9.25 1.17 14.12
CA LYS A 76 9.51 0.29 15.27
C LYS A 76 8.24 -0.39 15.79
N GLU A 77 7.11 0.30 15.70
CA GLU A 77 5.81 -0.22 16.13
C GLU A 77 5.22 -1.19 15.10
N ARG A 78 5.22 -0.79 13.82
CA ARG A 78 4.44 -1.46 12.76
C ARG A 78 5.24 -2.43 11.92
N SER A 79 6.56 -2.28 11.82
CA SER A 79 7.37 -3.12 10.93
C SER A 79 7.67 -4.49 11.52
N VAL A 80 7.73 -5.48 10.64
CA VAL A 80 7.92 -6.88 11.01
C VAL A 80 9.23 -7.40 10.42
N ASP A 81 10.18 -7.74 11.31
CA ASP A 81 11.42 -8.47 11.00
C ASP A 81 12.24 -7.83 9.86
N VAL A 82 12.44 -6.51 9.95
CA VAL A 82 13.27 -5.73 9.04
C VAL A 82 14.29 -4.90 9.81
N LYS A 83 15.45 -4.67 9.21
CA LYS A 83 16.44 -3.74 9.78
C LYS A 83 16.00 -2.31 9.51
N ILE A 84 15.64 -1.58 10.56
CA ILE A 84 15.28 -0.17 10.45
C ILE A 84 16.55 0.67 10.41
N VAL A 85 16.64 1.57 9.43
CA VAL A 85 17.72 2.55 9.28
C VAL A 85 17.08 3.93 9.14
N PRO A 86 17.24 4.84 10.12
CA PRO A 86 16.57 6.12 10.12
C PRO A 86 16.89 6.98 8.89
N TYR A 87 15.87 7.54 8.25
CA TYR A 87 16.01 8.37 7.05
C TYR A 87 16.87 9.62 7.27
N ASN A 88 16.78 10.21 8.48
CA ASN A 88 17.60 11.36 8.87
C ASN A 88 19.12 11.09 8.81
N LYS A 89 19.55 9.83 8.91
CA LYS A 89 20.96 9.43 8.76
C LYS A 89 21.52 9.77 7.36
N TYR A 90 20.65 9.99 6.39
CA TYR A 90 21.00 10.25 4.99
C TYR A 90 20.54 11.63 4.53
N ASP A 91 20.42 12.59 5.45
CA ASP A 91 19.95 13.96 5.17
C ASP A 91 18.62 14.00 4.41
N ARG A 92 17.78 12.98 4.63
CA ARG A 92 16.50 12.78 3.95
C ARG A 92 16.63 12.69 2.42
N LYS A 93 17.70 12.07 1.93
CA LYS A 93 17.95 11.87 0.50
C LYS A 93 17.79 10.40 0.13
N ASN A 94 16.74 10.06 -0.62
CA ASN A 94 16.41 8.68 -1.00
C ASN A 94 17.59 7.98 -1.68
N ILE A 95 18.21 8.62 -2.66
CA ILE A 95 19.32 8.04 -3.43
C ILE A 95 20.53 7.75 -2.54
N GLU A 96 20.85 8.66 -1.63
CA GLU A 96 21.94 8.46 -0.67
C GLU A 96 21.65 7.28 0.26
N ALA A 97 20.42 7.18 0.75
CA ALA A 97 19.99 6.05 1.57
C ALA A 97 20.13 4.72 0.83
N VAL A 98 19.64 4.66 -0.41
CA VAL A 98 19.77 3.46 -1.27
C VAL A 98 21.24 3.11 -1.49
N ARG A 99 22.08 4.08 -1.86
CA ARG A 99 23.51 3.89 -2.09
C ARG A 99 24.22 3.30 -0.86
N GLU A 100 23.98 3.88 0.33
CA GLU A 100 24.64 3.45 1.54
C GLU A 100 24.15 2.07 2.02
N VAL A 101 22.87 1.78 1.89
CA VAL A 101 22.34 0.43 2.20
C VAL A 101 22.92 -0.60 1.24
N LEU A 102 22.95 -0.33 -0.06
CA LEU A 102 23.50 -1.23 -1.07
C LEU A 102 25.01 -1.50 -0.89
N LYS A 103 25.77 -0.54 -0.38
CA LYS A 103 27.18 -0.79 0.00
C LYS A 103 27.30 -1.92 1.01
N SER A 104 26.37 -2.03 1.96
CA SER A 104 26.35 -3.11 2.95
C SER A 104 25.97 -4.47 2.37
N PHE A 105 25.35 -4.49 1.17
CA PHE A 105 24.97 -5.70 0.43
C PHE A 105 26.01 -6.14 -0.59
N LYS A 106 26.99 -5.27 -0.88
CA LYS A 106 28.00 -5.49 -1.91
C LYS A 106 28.80 -6.75 -1.62
N LYS A 107 28.84 -7.65 -2.58
CA LYS A 107 29.72 -8.83 -2.65
C LYS A 107 30.85 -8.54 -3.63
N ASN A 108 31.91 -9.32 -3.58
CA ASN A 108 33.00 -9.32 -4.59
C ASN A 108 32.50 -9.99 -5.90
N ASP A 109 31.45 -9.40 -6.50
CA ASP A 109 30.90 -9.85 -7.77
C ASP A 109 30.97 -8.66 -8.76
N PRO A 110 31.58 -8.84 -9.93
CA PRO A 110 31.69 -7.77 -10.92
C PRO A 110 30.36 -7.44 -11.64
N ARG A 111 29.31 -8.22 -11.41
CA ARG A 111 28.02 -8.10 -12.08
C ARG A 111 26.85 -7.89 -11.13
N LEU A 112 26.99 -6.94 -10.22
CA LEU A 112 25.92 -6.58 -9.28
C LEU A 112 24.77 -5.88 -10.01
N LYS A 113 23.58 -6.45 -9.94
CA LYS A 113 22.36 -5.87 -10.54
C LYS A 113 21.43 -5.38 -9.45
N VAL A 114 20.98 -4.15 -9.58
CA VAL A 114 19.92 -3.58 -8.73
C VAL A 114 18.75 -3.15 -9.58
N GLU A 115 17.56 -3.55 -9.17
CA GLU A 115 16.33 -3.20 -9.88
C GLU A 115 15.53 -2.15 -9.11
N VAL A 116 15.12 -1.09 -9.80
CA VAL A 116 14.18 -0.08 -9.34
C VAL A 116 12.85 -0.27 -10.06
N SER A 117 11.78 0.30 -9.52
CA SER A 117 10.43 0.18 -10.11
C SER A 117 10.38 0.63 -11.57
N PRO A 118 9.70 -0.10 -12.48
CA PRO A 118 9.47 0.35 -13.85
C PRO A 118 8.70 1.68 -13.92
N ALA A 119 7.96 2.03 -12.87
CA ALA A 119 7.29 3.32 -12.74
C ALA A 119 8.22 4.46 -12.26
N THR A 120 9.53 4.21 -12.13
CA THR A 120 10.50 5.26 -11.77
C THR A 120 10.60 6.28 -12.89
N PRO A 121 10.35 7.59 -12.61
CA PRO A 121 10.50 8.63 -13.63
C PRO A 121 11.93 8.63 -14.22
N TYR A 122 12.03 8.79 -15.53
CA TYR A 122 13.32 8.75 -16.23
C TYR A 122 14.41 9.66 -15.63
N PRO A 123 14.12 10.92 -15.23
CA PRO A 123 15.14 11.76 -14.58
C PRO A 123 15.63 11.21 -13.25
N LEU A 124 14.76 10.50 -12.51
CA LEU A 124 15.12 9.87 -11.25
C LEU A 124 15.95 8.59 -11.50
N PHE A 125 15.60 7.82 -12.53
CA PHE A 125 16.38 6.66 -12.96
C PHE A 125 17.82 7.07 -13.30
N LEU A 126 18.04 8.14 -14.06
CA LEU A 126 19.38 8.64 -14.37
C LEU A 126 20.17 9.00 -13.09
N LYS A 127 19.52 9.60 -12.10
CA LYS A 127 20.17 9.88 -10.80
C LYS A 127 20.56 8.61 -10.05
N TYR A 128 19.77 7.53 -10.16
CA TYR A 128 20.16 6.23 -9.62
C TYR A 128 21.39 5.66 -10.35
N VAL A 129 21.42 5.73 -11.67
CA VAL A 129 22.57 5.27 -12.48
C VAL A 129 23.84 6.02 -12.07
N ASP A 130 23.77 7.34 -11.94
CA ASP A 130 24.91 8.19 -11.55
C ASP A 130 25.39 7.91 -10.13
N ALA A 131 24.48 7.65 -9.19
CA ALA A 131 24.80 7.44 -7.78
C ALA A 131 25.28 6.04 -7.44
N LEU A 132 24.87 5.02 -8.22
CA LEU A 132 25.12 3.61 -7.94
C LEU A 132 26.27 3.04 -8.80
N GLN A 133 27.41 3.72 -8.76
CA GLN A 133 28.60 3.28 -9.48
C GLN A 133 29.03 1.85 -9.09
N GLY A 134 29.22 1.00 -10.11
CA GLY A 134 29.55 -0.42 -9.92
C GLY A 134 28.32 -1.34 -9.73
N TRP A 135 27.13 -0.80 -9.97
CA TRP A 135 25.90 -1.56 -10.12
C TRP A 135 25.35 -1.41 -11.54
N ASP A 136 24.82 -2.49 -12.09
CA ASP A 136 23.96 -2.46 -13.28
C ASP A 136 22.55 -2.12 -12.81
N VAL A 137 22.13 -0.87 -13.00
CA VAL A 137 20.83 -0.37 -12.54
C VAL A 137 19.78 -0.68 -13.59
N LEU A 138 18.80 -1.48 -13.23
CA LEU A 138 17.73 -1.93 -14.10
C LEU A 138 16.41 -1.23 -13.75
N CYS A 139 15.71 -0.75 -14.78
CA CYS A 139 14.36 -0.20 -14.69
C CYS A 139 13.58 -0.78 -15.86
N ARG A 140 12.85 -1.86 -15.64
CA ARG A 140 12.23 -2.65 -16.71
C ARG A 140 10.96 -3.35 -16.26
N GLU A 141 10.09 -3.64 -17.21
CA GLU A 141 8.91 -4.49 -17.05
C GLU A 141 9.28 -5.98 -17.01
N ASN A 142 8.32 -6.81 -16.62
CA ASN A 142 8.40 -8.27 -16.57
C ASN A 142 9.57 -8.79 -15.70
N SER A 143 9.83 -8.13 -14.58
CA SER A 143 10.90 -8.50 -13.66
C SER A 143 10.43 -8.45 -12.20
N VAL A 144 11.28 -8.01 -11.26
CA VAL A 144 11.04 -8.09 -9.80
C VAL A 144 9.73 -7.43 -9.38
N HIS A 145 9.45 -6.22 -9.86
CA HIS A 145 8.25 -5.48 -9.44
C HIS A 145 6.96 -6.12 -9.98
N ASP A 146 6.97 -6.61 -11.22
CA ASP A 146 5.82 -7.32 -11.80
C ASP A 146 5.62 -8.69 -11.14
N TYR A 147 6.71 -9.37 -10.79
CA TYR A 147 6.62 -10.59 -9.99
C TYR A 147 5.95 -10.33 -8.64
N VAL A 148 6.28 -9.22 -7.97
CA VAL A 148 5.62 -8.84 -6.71
C VAL A 148 4.12 -8.60 -6.91
N LEU A 149 3.70 -7.99 -8.03
CA LEU A 149 2.28 -7.85 -8.35
C LEU A 149 1.60 -9.22 -8.48
N SER A 150 2.27 -10.19 -9.11
CA SER A 150 1.75 -11.56 -9.21
C SER A 150 1.66 -12.27 -7.84
N LEU A 151 2.62 -12.05 -6.95
CA LEU A 151 2.54 -12.56 -5.57
C LEU A 151 1.35 -11.99 -4.82
N ARG A 152 1.11 -10.68 -4.94
CA ARG A 152 0.00 -9.98 -4.29
C ARG A 152 -1.36 -10.33 -4.90
N ALA A 153 -1.41 -10.85 -6.12
CA ALA A 153 -2.65 -11.32 -6.75
C ALA A 153 -3.21 -12.56 -6.03
N CYS A 154 -2.35 -13.46 -5.52
CA CYS A 154 -2.74 -14.64 -4.74
C CYS A 154 -2.59 -14.35 -3.25
N LYS A 155 -3.72 -14.09 -2.57
CA LYS A 155 -3.73 -13.67 -1.16
C LYS A 155 -3.43 -14.83 -0.23
N ASP A 156 -2.61 -14.57 0.79
CA ASP A 156 -2.44 -15.48 1.91
C ASP A 156 -3.60 -15.39 2.92
N GLU A 157 -3.60 -16.24 3.94
CA GLU A 157 -4.67 -16.31 4.93
C GLU A 157 -4.85 -14.98 5.70
N TYR A 158 -3.74 -14.31 6.05
CA TYR A 158 -3.79 -13.02 6.73
C TYR A 158 -4.44 -11.94 5.86
N GLU A 159 -4.08 -11.88 4.57
CA GLU A 159 -4.64 -10.94 3.60
C GLU A 159 -6.15 -11.17 3.42
N ILE A 160 -6.56 -12.45 3.35
CA ILE A 160 -7.97 -12.84 3.24
C ILE A 160 -8.76 -12.39 4.48
N GLU A 161 -8.22 -12.58 5.68
CA GLU A 161 -8.87 -12.14 6.91
C GLU A 161 -8.99 -10.61 7.00
N CYS A 162 -7.96 -9.87 6.58
CA CYS A 162 -8.03 -8.41 6.52
C CYS A 162 -9.08 -7.92 5.51
N THR A 163 -9.15 -8.55 4.33
CA THR A 163 -10.14 -8.23 3.30
C THR A 163 -11.57 -8.53 3.78
N LYS A 164 -11.78 -9.67 4.45
CA LYS A 164 -13.08 -10.01 5.05
C LYS A 164 -13.51 -9.01 6.12
N GLU A 165 -12.57 -8.53 6.93
CA GLU A 165 -12.89 -7.51 7.94
C GLU A 165 -13.25 -6.18 7.30
N ALA A 166 -12.54 -5.76 6.24
CA ALA A 166 -12.90 -4.58 5.47
C ALA A 166 -14.32 -4.70 4.88
N ALA A 167 -14.64 -5.85 4.25
CA ALA A 167 -15.98 -6.11 3.71
C ALA A 167 -17.05 -6.08 4.80
N ARG A 168 -16.83 -6.73 5.95
CA ARG A 168 -17.75 -6.71 7.09
C ARG A 168 -18.06 -5.29 7.57
N VAL A 169 -17.06 -4.42 7.59
CA VAL A 169 -17.27 -3.01 7.96
C VAL A 169 -18.06 -2.29 6.87
N GLY A 170 -17.81 -2.58 5.59
CA GLY A 170 -18.61 -2.07 4.47
C GLY A 170 -20.10 -2.43 4.61
N ASP A 171 -20.40 -3.71 4.84
CA ASP A 171 -21.77 -4.20 5.04
C ASP A 171 -22.48 -3.48 6.20
N MET A 172 -21.79 -3.34 7.34
CA MET A 172 -22.33 -2.61 8.50
C MET A 172 -22.58 -1.13 8.18
N ILE A 173 -21.76 -0.51 7.35
CA ILE A 173 -21.98 0.89 6.94
C ILE A 173 -23.21 1.00 6.04
N ILE A 174 -23.41 0.06 5.11
CA ILE A 174 -24.62 0.00 4.28
C ILE A 174 -25.88 -0.09 5.15
N GLU A 175 -25.91 -1.01 6.12
CA GLU A 175 -27.03 -1.14 7.06
C GLU A 175 -27.33 0.17 7.80
N LYS A 176 -26.31 0.90 8.21
CA LYS A 176 -26.48 2.21 8.87
C LYS A 176 -26.98 3.28 7.92
N ILE A 177 -26.59 3.26 6.65
CA ILE A 177 -27.12 4.17 5.61
C ILE A 177 -28.60 3.89 5.40
N GLU A 178 -28.99 2.63 5.25
CA GLU A 178 -30.39 2.21 5.09
C GLU A 178 -31.24 2.68 6.28
N ASN A 179 -30.79 2.40 7.50
CA ASN A 179 -31.46 2.85 8.71
C ASN A 179 -31.59 4.39 8.79
N GLY A 180 -30.53 5.12 8.41
CA GLY A 180 -30.52 6.59 8.39
C GLY A 180 -31.45 7.19 7.31
N ILE A 181 -31.70 6.47 6.23
CA ILE A 181 -32.71 6.82 5.24
C ILE A 181 -34.12 6.65 5.84
N ASP A 182 -34.36 5.52 6.49
CA ASP A 182 -35.68 5.16 7.03
C ASP A 182 -36.08 6.09 8.18
N ASP A 183 -35.14 6.47 9.04
CA ASP A 183 -35.39 7.38 10.18
C ASP A 183 -35.30 8.87 9.80
N GLY A 184 -34.87 9.17 8.57
CA GLY A 184 -34.76 10.53 8.03
C GLY A 184 -33.57 11.32 8.57
N SER A 185 -32.58 10.69 9.17
CA SER A 185 -31.33 11.32 9.60
C SER A 185 -30.39 11.59 8.42
N ILE A 186 -30.46 10.78 7.35
CA ILE A 186 -29.79 11.02 6.08
C ILE A 186 -30.71 11.79 5.14
N LYS A 187 -30.30 12.98 4.73
CA LYS A 187 -31.06 13.88 3.85
C LYS A 187 -30.31 14.30 2.61
N THR A 188 -28.97 14.23 2.64
CA THR A 188 -28.11 14.69 1.55
C THR A 188 -27.06 13.66 1.22
N GLU A 189 -26.47 13.78 0.02
CA GLU A 189 -25.30 12.99 -0.40
C GLU A 189 -24.14 13.16 0.59
N MET A 190 -23.96 14.37 1.15
CA MET A 190 -22.94 14.67 2.14
C MET A 190 -23.16 13.90 3.45
N ASP A 191 -24.41 13.73 3.90
CA ASP A 191 -24.71 12.97 5.11
C ASP A 191 -24.26 11.51 4.96
N VAL A 192 -24.44 10.93 3.76
CA VAL A 192 -23.97 9.58 3.43
C VAL A 192 -22.45 9.51 3.52
N SER A 193 -21.75 10.41 2.84
CA SER A 193 -20.27 10.41 2.82
C SER A 193 -19.65 10.62 4.20
N LEU A 194 -20.20 11.53 5.01
CA LEU A 194 -19.73 11.79 6.38
C LEU A 194 -20.02 10.60 7.31
N LEU A 195 -21.15 9.93 7.12
CA LEU A 195 -21.46 8.70 7.87
C LEU A 195 -20.41 7.62 7.56
N ILE A 196 -20.09 7.39 6.28
CA ILE A 196 -19.08 6.43 5.87
C ILE A 196 -17.73 6.75 6.55
N GLU A 197 -17.24 7.99 6.44
CA GLU A 197 -15.95 8.39 7.04
C GLU A 197 -15.95 8.21 8.56
N ARG A 198 -17.03 8.54 9.24
CA ARG A 198 -17.14 8.35 10.69
C ARG A 198 -17.12 6.88 11.08
N GLU A 199 -17.95 6.08 10.41
CA GLU A 199 -18.14 4.68 10.80
C GLU A 199 -16.92 3.82 10.50
N LEU A 200 -16.23 4.04 9.38
CA LEU A 200 -15.01 3.31 9.10
C LEU A 200 -13.94 3.56 10.19
N ARG A 201 -13.80 4.81 10.66
CA ARG A 201 -12.85 5.16 11.74
C ARG A 201 -13.23 4.54 13.08
N LEU A 202 -14.53 4.57 13.44
CA LEU A 202 -15.03 3.96 14.67
C LEU A 202 -14.82 2.44 14.69
N ASN A 203 -14.73 1.80 13.53
CA ASN A 203 -14.53 0.37 13.39
C ASN A 203 -13.07 -0.03 13.05
N GLY A 204 -12.12 0.87 13.27
CA GLY A 204 -10.69 0.59 13.18
C GLY A 204 -10.14 0.54 11.76
N CYS A 205 -10.90 0.96 10.74
CA CYS A 205 -10.38 1.14 9.39
C CYS A 205 -9.51 2.39 9.29
N GLU A 206 -8.52 2.34 8.43
CA GLU A 206 -7.50 3.38 8.28
C GLU A 206 -7.97 4.60 7.50
N ARG A 207 -8.80 4.40 6.49
CA ARG A 207 -9.28 5.43 5.56
C ARG A 207 -10.30 4.85 4.59
N ASN A 208 -10.89 5.72 3.76
CA ASN A 208 -11.58 5.28 2.56
C ASN A 208 -10.59 4.58 1.61
N GLY A 209 -11.05 3.57 0.89
CA GLY A 209 -10.29 2.85 -0.13
C GLY A 209 -9.99 3.72 -1.34
N PHE A 210 -10.98 4.53 -1.70
CA PHE A 210 -10.99 5.51 -2.78
C PHE A 210 -11.97 6.63 -2.43
N ASP A 211 -12.07 7.65 -3.27
CA ASP A 211 -12.98 8.77 -3.05
C ASP A 211 -14.43 8.29 -3.11
N THR A 212 -15.16 8.50 -2.03
CA THR A 212 -16.57 8.11 -1.95
C THR A 212 -17.41 8.78 -3.03
N LEU A 213 -18.21 7.98 -3.73
CA LEU A 213 -19.22 8.45 -4.66
C LEU A 213 -20.60 8.20 -4.05
N ALA A 214 -21.28 9.28 -3.71
CA ALA A 214 -22.68 9.25 -3.28
C ALA A 214 -23.46 10.25 -4.15
N ALA A 215 -24.11 9.73 -5.19
CA ALA A 215 -24.87 10.55 -6.14
C ALA A 215 -26.37 10.20 -6.07
N GLY A 216 -27.16 11.14 -5.59
CA GLY A 216 -28.62 11.05 -5.58
C GLY A 216 -29.20 11.01 -6.98
N SER A 217 -30.51 10.72 -7.10
CA SER A 217 -31.20 10.49 -8.37
C SER A 217 -31.11 11.64 -9.38
N SER A 218 -30.85 12.86 -8.94
CA SER A 218 -30.64 14.01 -9.83
C SER A 218 -29.27 14.03 -10.50
N ARG A 219 -28.29 13.26 -9.99
CA ARG A 219 -26.89 13.26 -10.43
C ARG A 219 -26.39 11.88 -10.88
N SER A 220 -27.10 10.82 -10.56
CA SER A 220 -26.74 9.42 -10.86
C SER A 220 -26.77 9.04 -12.34
N PHE A 221 -27.12 9.97 -13.22
CA PHE A 221 -27.01 9.77 -14.68
C PHE A 221 -25.54 9.66 -15.14
N ALA A 222 -24.60 10.19 -14.37
CA ALA A 222 -23.19 10.07 -14.61
C ALA A 222 -22.60 8.96 -13.72
N ILE A 223 -21.97 7.96 -14.32
CA ILE A 223 -21.38 6.81 -13.58
C ILE A 223 -20.36 7.29 -12.54
N HIS A 224 -19.54 8.27 -12.90
CA HIS A 224 -18.64 8.96 -11.99
C HIS A 224 -19.07 10.42 -11.83
N ALA A 225 -20.14 10.62 -11.03
CA ALA A 225 -20.61 11.97 -10.74
C ALA A 225 -19.50 12.81 -10.09
N PHE A 226 -19.31 14.03 -10.63
CA PHE A 226 -18.30 14.95 -10.09
C PHE A 226 -18.98 16.27 -9.65
N PRO A 227 -18.71 16.74 -8.42
CA PRO A 227 -18.00 16.08 -7.32
C PRO A 227 -18.64 14.75 -6.91
N GLY A 228 -17.87 13.86 -6.24
CA GLY A 228 -18.37 12.54 -5.81
C GLY A 228 -19.60 12.60 -4.92
N TYR A 229 -19.78 13.69 -4.18
CA TYR A 229 -20.97 13.99 -3.38
C TYR A 229 -21.11 15.50 -3.20
N THR A 230 -22.33 15.95 -2.89
CA THR A 230 -22.70 17.35 -2.69
C THR A 230 -23.74 17.49 -1.57
N SER A 231 -24.29 18.70 -1.40
CA SER A 231 -25.47 18.92 -0.55
C SER A 231 -26.81 18.59 -1.24
N ALA A 232 -26.78 17.95 -2.41
CA ALA A 232 -27.99 17.51 -3.10
C ALA A 232 -28.78 16.52 -2.25
N PRO A 233 -30.13 16.46 -2.41
CA PRO A 233 -30.97 15.55 -1.65
C PRO A 233 -30.63 14.07 -1.84
N TRP A 234 -30.65 13.33 -0.74
CA TRP A 234 -30.55 11.88 -0.65
C TRP A 234 -31.50 11.40 0.48
N PRO A 235 -32.30 10.36 0.29
CA PRO A 235 -32.60 9.68 -0.96
C PRO A 235 -33.53 10.52 -1.85
N GLY A 236 -33.55 10.17 -3.14
CA GLY A 236 -34.49 10.79 -4.10
C GLY A 236 -35.38 9.75 -4.76
N LYS A 237 -36.40 10.21 -5.50
CA LYS A 237 -37.19 9.33 -6.37
C LYS A 237 -36.35 8.96 -7.60
N GLY A 238 -36.02 7.69 -7.75
CA GLY A 238 -35.21 7.17 -8.85
C GLY A 238 -34.01 6.36 -8.34
N LEU A 239 -33.08 6.05 -9.22
CA LEU A 239 -31.84 5.34 -8.87
C LEU A 239 -30.79 6.30 -8.32
N SER A 240 -30.09 5.88 -7.31
CA SER A 240 -28.90 6.57 -6.77
C SER A 240 -27.67 5.68 -6.97
N ILE A 241 -26.47 6.28 -6.98
CA ILE A 241 -25.21 5.56 -6.99
C ILE A 241 -24.55 5.76 -5.63
N LEU A 242 -24.18 4.67 -5.00
CA LEU A 242 -23.33 4.64 -3.84
C LEU A 242 -22.16 3.71 -4.15
N ASP A 243 -20.96 4.25 -4.08
CA ASP A 243 -19.74 3.53 -4.37
C ASP A 243 -18.66 3.99 -3.38
N PHE A 244 -18.19 3.08 -2.55
CA PHE A 244 -17.16 3.35 -1.53
C PHE A 244 -16.42 2.08 -1.15
N GLY A 245 -15.27 2.26 -0.54
CA GLY A 245 -14.51 1.17 0.04
C GLY A 245 -13.86 1.60 1.34
N VAL A 246 -13.52 0.66 2.19
CA VAL A 246 -12.79 0.92 3.43
C VAL A 246 -11.48 0.14 3.46
N VAL A 247 -10.45 0.70 4.10
CA VAL A 247 -9.14 0.06 4.23
C VAL A 247 -8.94 -0.44 5.64
N PHE A 248 -8.75 -1.74 5.78
CA PHE A 248 -8.40 -2.38 7.04
C PHE A 248 -7.04 -3.09 6.90
N GLU A 249 -6.07 -2.71 7.74
CA GLU A 249 -4.68 -3.21 7.69
C GLU A 249 -4.05 -3.19 6.28
N GLY A 250 -4.39 -2.16 5.47
CA GLY A 250 -3.91 -1.97 4.11
C GLY A 250 -4.68 -2.70 3.03
N TYR A 251 -5.72 -3.45 3.36
CA TYR A 251 -6.58 -4.18 2.43
C TYR A 251 -7.91 -3.46 2.26
N THR A 252 -8.30 -3.27 1.00
CA THR A 252 -9.45 -2.45 0.62
C THR A 252 -10.64 -3.32 0.28
N SER A 253 -11.84 -2.99 0.80
CA SER A 253 -13.12 -3.43 0.23
C SER A 253 -13.54 -2.51 -0.90
N ASP A 254 -14.47 -3.00 -1.70
CA ASP A 254 -15.10 -2.28 -2.82
C ASP A 254 -16.57 -2.66 -2.80
N THR A 255 -17.45 -1.66 -2.63
CA THR A 255 -18.90 -1.86 -2.34
C THR A 255 -19.74 -0.91 -3.14
#